data_fa85007a504bd6de00bfc29e803b6cd0
#
_entry.id   fa85007a504bd6de00bfc29e803b6cd0
#
_cell.length_a   1.000
_cell.length_b   1.000
_cell.length_c   1.000
_cell.angle_alpha   90.00
_cell.angle_beta   90.00
_cell.angle_gamma   90.00
#
_symmetry.space_group_name_H-M   'P 1'
#
loop_
_entity.id
_entity.type
_entity.pdbx_description
1 polymer ?
#
loop_
_entity_poly.entity_id
_entity_poly.type
_entity_poly.pdbx_seq_one_letter_code
_entity_poly.pdbx_strand_id
1 'polypeptide(L)'
;MMTGKRGLVWVDVFGKTERGPAGGARNAVEAAMVLDVLKDYIGSGSSVGVITPFAAQADLIRKSAFKQFQGEHLDDVDFTSGTANRFQGDERDVILFSTVIAPNTPPKTARWIENQRNLLNVAVSRARKALIIFGHPEAATTLNVHTLVSLRQAAIEGLPEIETTTWLVHSESEKRLKDALCEIGLNPLLKPVEEGYELDSALLVEPSFKLNIEVDGGHHLDFSRGKQRRRDIARDRILSALGWKIIRVPAWRCLKDPGGVAAEIGSYIDRGGDNNGQ
;
A
#
# COMPACT_ATOMS: atom_id res chain seq x y z
N MET A 1 -4.83 -4.48 -24.44
CA MET A 1 -6.01 -5.18 -23.91
C MET A 1 -6.00 -4.99 -22.40
N MET A 2 -7.11 -4.58 -21.80
CA MET A 2 -7.24 -4.48 -20.34
C MET A 2 -7.78 -5.79 -19.81
N THR A 3 -7.08 -6.40 -18.87
CA THR A 3 -7.50 -7.63 -18.20
C THR A 3 -7.40 -7.44 -16.69
N GLY A 4 -8.43 -7.77 -15.93
CA GLY A 4 -8.38 -7.68 -14.48
C GLY A 4 -9.68 -8.02 -13.79
N LYS A 5 -9.57 -8.42 -12.52
CA LYS A 5 -10.67 -8.69 -11.60
C LYS A 5 -10.39 -8.03 -10.25
N ARG A 6 -11.45 -7.50 -9.60
CA ARG A 6 -11.40 -6.99 -8.22
C ARG A 6 -10.30 -5.95 -7.96
N GLY A 7 -10.24 -4.91 -8.78
CA GLY A 7 -9.34 -3.77 -8.52
C GLY A 7 -7.87 -3.97 -8.91
N LEU A 8 -7.46 -5.13 -9.45
CA LEU A 8 -6.15 -5.34 -10.03
C LEU A 8 -6.28 -5.52 -11.55
N VAL A 9 -5.69 -4.62 -12.32
CA VAL A 9 -5.80 -4.59 -13.78
C VAL A 9 -4.41 -4.52 -14.40
N TRP A 10 -4.17 -5.31 -15.45
CA TRP A 10 -2.99 -5.19 -16.28
C TRP A 10 -3.36 -4.64 -17.66
N VAL A 11 -2.62 -3.63 -18.12
CA VAL A 11 -2.76 -3.01 -19.43
C VAL A 11 -1.55 -3.36 -20.26
N ASP A 12 -1.74 -4.08 -21.37
CA ASP A 12 -0.67 -4.43 -22.29
C ASP A 12 -0.20 -3.19 -23.06
N VAL A 13 1.11 -2.88 -22.96
CA VAL A 13 1.76 -1.75 -23.60
C VAL A 13 2.91 -2.21 -24.49
N PHE A 14 2.83 -1.93 -25.76
CA PHE A 14 3.86 -2.30 -26.77
C PHE A 14 4.77 -1.10 -27.04
N GLY A 15 5.51 -0.64 -26.03
CA GLY A 15 6.45 0.47 -26.11
C GLY A 15 7.91 0.01 -26.09
N LYS A 16 8.82 0.98 -25.98
CA LYS A 16 10.27 0.75 -25.84
C LYS A 16 10.79 1.47 -24.62
N THR A 17 11.75 0.84 -23.94
CA THR A 17 12.52 1.51 -22.90
C THR A 17 13.54 2.44 -23.53
N GLU A 18 13.52 3.70 -23.16
CA GLU A 18 14.41 4.76 -23.63
C GLU A 18 15.18 5.37 -22.46
N ARG A 19 16.30 6.00 -22.75
CA ARG A 19 17.02 6.81 -21.77
C ARG A 19 16.40 8.21 -21.69
N GLY A 20 16.06 8.65 -20.48
CA GLY A 20 15.56 10.02 -20.26
C GLY A 20 16.65 11.07 -20.48
N PRO A 21 16.28 12.36 -20.69
CA PRO A 21 17.22 13.46 -20.94
C PRO A 21 18.27 13.67 -19.84
N ALA A 22 17.85 13.50 -18.59
CA ALA A 22 18.72 13.58 -17.40
C ALA A 22 19.23 12.21 -16.94
N GLY A 23 19.12 11.16 -17.76
CA GLY A 23 19.37 9.78 -17.40
C GLY A 23 18.12 9.06 -16.89
N GLY A 24 18.29 7.79 -16.47
CA GLY A 24 17.17 6.94 -16.04
C GLY A 24 16.38 6.36 -17.23
N ALA A 25 15.52 5.39 -16.92
CA ALA A 25 14.68 4.74 -17.93
C ALA A 25 13.29 5.41 -18.01
N ARG A 26 12.73 5.44 -19.21
CA ARG A 26 11.36 5.88 -19.49
C ARG A 26 10.77 5.10 -20.66
N ASN A 27 9.45 5.14 -20.79
CA ASN A 27 8.69 4.57 -21.90
C ASN A 27 7.58 5.56 -22.27
N ALA A 28 7.73 6.22 -23.42
CA ALA A 28 6.82 7.28 -23.85
C ALA A 28 5.42 6.74 -24.19
N VAL A 29 5.33 5.53 -24.78
CA VAL A 29 4.05 4.88 -25.09
C VAL A 29 3.29 4.54 -23.82
N GLU A 30 4.00 4.00 -22.82
CA GLU A 30 3.42 3.67 -21.52
C GLU A 30 2.94 4.94 -20.79
N ALA A 31 3.72 6.04 -20.86
CA ALA A 31 3.31 7.32 -20.31
C ALA A 31 2.03 7.86 -20.96
N ALA A 32 1.90 7.76 -22.29
CA ALA A 32 0.69 8.18 -23.00
C ALA A 32 -0.54 7.37 -22.56
N MET A 33 -0.42 6.04 -22.47
CA MET A 33 -1.52 5.18 -22.00
C MET A 33 -1.91 5.45 -20.54
N VAL A 34 -0.95 5.78 -19.69
CA VAL A 34 -1.23 6.22 -18.31
C VAL A 34 -2.10 7.48 -18.31
N LEU A 35 -1.82 8.45 -19.19
CA LEU A 35 -2.59 9.68 -19.31
C LEU A 35 -3.99 9.45 -19.91
N ASP A 36 -4.11 8.53 -20.84
CA ASP A 36 -5.42 8.15 -21.39
C ASP A 36 -6.32 7.57 -20.29
N VAL A 37 -5.79 6.70 -19.44
CA VAL A 37 -6.54 6.16 -18.31
C VAL A 37 -6.78 7.23 -17.23
N LEU A 38 -5.82 8.12 -16.94
CA LEU A 38 -6.00 9.23 -16.01
C LEU A 38 -7.20 10.11 -16.40
N LYS A 39 -7.37 10.36 -17.70
CA LYS A 39 -8.48 11.14 -18.25
C LYS A 39 -9.85 10.58 -17.84
N ASP A 40 -9.99 9.26 -17.78
CA ASP A 40 -11.26 8.59 -17.42
C ASP A 40 -11.64 8.80 -15.94
N TYR A 41 -10.68 9.21 -15.10
CA TYR A 41 -10.91 9.51 -13.69
C TYR A 41 -11.20 10.98 -13.40
N ILE A 42 -10.92 11.89 -14.32
CA ILE A 42 -11.23 13.32 -14.15
C ILE A 42 -12.75 13.48 -14.00
N GLY A 43 -13.18 14.16 -12.94
CA GLY A 43 -14.61 14.30 -12.59
C GLY A 43 -15.25 13.08 -11.93
N SER A 44 -14.48 12.01 -11.65
CA SER A 44 -15.02 10.79 -11.00
C SER A 44 -15.11 10.87 -9.47
N GLY A 45 -14.50 11.90 -8.87
CA GLY A 45 -14.34 12.04 -7.42
C GLY A 45 -13.34 11.04 -6.81
N SER A 46 -12.51 10.36 -7.62
CA SER A 46 -11.49 9.42 -7.15
C SER A 46 -10.12 10.05 -7.20
N SER A 47 -9.34 9.90 -6.13
CA SER A 47 -7.93 10.34 -6.12
C SER A 47 -7.05 9.39 -6.91
N VAL A 48 -6.09 9.92 -7.73
CA VAL A 48 -5.24 9.14 -8.63
C VAL A 48 -3.77 9.42 -8.39
N GLY A 49 -3.01 8.36 -8.11
CA GLY A 49 -1.56 8.40 -8.02
C GLY A 49 -0.88 7.63 -9.14
N VAL A 50 0.23 8.13 -9.65
CA VAL A 50 1.08 7.42 -10.61
C VAL A 50 2.39 7.05 -9.95
N ILE A 51 2.65 5.75 -9.83
CA ILE A 51 3.89 5.21 -9.27
C ILE A 51 4.70 4.55 -10.38
N THR A 52 6.00 4.78 -10.39
CA THR A 52 6.94 4.14 -11.32
C THR A 52 8.29 3.93 -10.65
N PRO A 53 9.07 2.92 -11.05
CA PRO A 53 10.43 2.71 -10.57
C PRO A 53 11.39 3.87 -10.88
N PHE A 54 11.13 4.63 -11.95
CA PHE A 54 12.08 5.56 -12.52
C PHE A 54 11.63 7.02 -12.43
N ALA A 55 12.47 7.86 -11.82
CA ALA A 55 12.20 9.30 -11.74
C ALA A 55 12.01 9.95 -13.14
N ALA A 56 12.75 9.48 -14.16
CA ALA A 56 12.60 9.97 -15.52
C ALA A 56 11.20 9.69 -16.10
N GLN A 57 10.58 8.55 -15.78
CA GLN A 57 9.22 8.22 -16.17
C GLN A 57 8.21 9.05 -15.39
N ALA A 58 8.38 9.17 -14.08
CA ALA A 58 7.51 10.01 -13.27
C ALA A 58 7.48 11.46 -13.73
N ASP A 59 8.65 12.02 -14.08
CA ASP A 59 8.77 13.37 -14.61
C ASP A 59 8.14 13.51 -16.01
N LEU A 60 8.30 12.51 -16.87
CA LEU A 60 7.66 12.48 -18.18
C LEU A 60 6.14 12.52 -18.04
N ILE A 61 5.57 11.62 -17.23
CA ILE A 61 4.12 11.54 -16.99
C ILE A 61 3.61 12.84 -16.38
N ARG A 62 4.28 13.35 -15.34
CA ARG A 62 3.91 14.59 -14.69
C ARG A 62 3.87 15.77 -15.66
N LYS A 63 4.95 16.00 -16.43
CA LYS A 63 5.03 17.09 -17.42
C LYS A 63 3.97 16.95 -18.50
N SER A 64 3.72 15.74 -18.96
CA SER A 64 2.70 15.47 -19.99
C SER A 64 1.28 15.67 -19.42
N ALA A 65 1.02 15.30 -18.17
CA ALA A 65 -0.25 15.54 -17.51
C ALA A 65 -0.56 17.06 -17.43
N PHE A 66 0.38 17.87 -16.91
CA PHE A 66 0.21 19.33 -16.85
C PHE A 66 0.16 20.03 -18.22
N LYS A 67 0.65 19.39 -19.27
CA LYS A 67 0.50 19.89 -20.64
C LYS A 67 -0.86 19.55 -21.25
N GLN A 68 -1.41 18.39 -20.91
CA GLN A 68 -2.63 17.84 -21.51
C GLN A 68 -3.90 18.26 -20.76
N PHE A 69 -3.83 18.41 -19.45
CA PHE A 69 -4.96 18.72 -18.59
C PHE A 69 -4.79 20.07 -17.91
N GLN A 70 -5.91 20.76 -17.66
CA GLN A 70 -5.92 21.96 -16.84
C GLN A 70 -5.58 21.64 -15.39
N GLY A 71 -4.98 22.57 -14.66
CA GLY A 71 -4.60 22.38 -13.27
C GLY A 71 -5.77 21.93 -12.38
N GLU A 72 -6.93 22.58 -12.56
CA GLU A 72 -8.17 22.24 -11.83
C GLU A 72 -8.59 20.78 -12.02
N HIS A 73 -8.42 20.20 -13.20
CA HIS A 73 -8.73 18.80 -13.46
C HIS A 73 -7.77 17.85 -12.73
N LEU A 74 -6.51 18.24 -12.56
CA LEU A 74 -5.52 17.46 -11.83
C LEU A 74 -5.69 17.59 -10.32
N ASP A 75 -6.14 18.77 -9.85
CA ASP A 75 -6.48 19.01 -8.45
C ASP A 75 -7.73 18.21 -8.03
N ASP A 76 -8.73 18.11 -8.92
CA ASP A 76 -9.97 17.33 -8.70
C ASP A 76 -9.70 15.86 -8.39
N VAL A 77 -8.67 15.27 -9.01
CA VAL A 77 -8.27 13.88 -8.78
C VAL A 77 -7.09 13.75 -7.81
N ASP A 78 -6.69 14.81 -7.12
CA ASP A 78 -5.52 14.85 -6.22
C ASP A 78 -4.30 14.16 -6.86
N PHE A 79 -3.99 14.58 -8.11
CA PHE A 79 -3.01 13.92 -8.95
C PHE A 79 -1.59 14.05 -8.40
N THR A 80 -0.93 12.93 -8.25
CA THR A 80 0.49 12.88 -7.89
C THR A 80 1.21 11.85 -8.75
N SER A 81 2.39 12.21 -9.27
CA SER A 81 3.28 11.29 -9.99
C SER A 81 4.65 11.26 -9.35
N GLY A 82 5.19 10.06 -9.11
CA GLY A 82 6.48 9.90 -8.44
C GLY A 82 6.99 8.46 -8.39
N THR A 83 8.14 8.30 -7.77
CA THR A 83 8.64 6.99 -7.35
C THR A 83 8.01 6.59 -6.00
N ALA A 84 8.14 5.33 -5.61
CA ALA A 84 7.59 4.81 -4.36
C ALA A 84 7.92 5.67 -3.13
N ASN A 85 9.11 6.25 -3.06
CA ASN A 85 9.51 7.10 -1.94
C ASN A 85 8.62 8.35 -1.78
N ARG A 86 8.07 8.86 -2.88
CA ARG A 86 7.16 10.02 -2.84
C ARG A 86 5.80 9.67 -2.26
N PHE A 87 5.39 8.40 -2.36
CA PHE A 87 4.12 7.89 -1.86
C PHE A 87 4.22 7.28 -0.46
N GLN A 88 5.31 7.52 0.26
CA GLN A 88 5.48 6.97 1.59
C GLN A 88 4.46 7.57 2.57
N GLY A 89 3.46 6.78 2.95
CA GLY A 89 2.34 7.19 3.80
C GLY A 89 1.18 7.89 3.08
N ASP A 90 1.21 7.97 1.74
CA ASP A 90 0.20 8.66 0.95
C ASP A 90 -0.57 7.66 0.07
N GLU A 91 -1.86 7.49 0.31
CA GLU A 91 -2.74 6.54 -0.38
C GLU A 91 -3.61 7.27 -1.41
N ARG A 92 -4.03 6.54 -2.44
CA ARG A 92 -4.96 7.01 -3.47
C ARG A 92 -6.04 5.97 -3.72
N ASP A 93 -7.20 6.41 -4.19
CA ASP A 93 -8.24 5.48 -4.61
C ASP A 93 -7.75 4.59 -5.73
N VAL A 94 -7.04 5.17 -6.69
CA VAL A 94 -6.48 4.46 -7.83
C VAL A 94 -4.98 4.72 -7.93
N ILE A 95 -4.21 3.66 -8.08
CA ILE A 95 -2.79 3.73 -8.42
C ILE A 95 -2.61 3.24 -9.86
N LEU A 96 -1.99 4.08 -10.69
CA LEU A 96 -1.51 3.77 -12.02
C LEU A 96 -0.02 3.44 -11.92
N PHE A 97 0.35 2.17 -12.12
CA PHE A 97 1.73 1.72 -11.97
C PHE A 97 2.37 1.53 -13.33
N SER A 98 3.36 2.36 -13.66
CA SER A 98 4.10 2.32 -14.93
C SER A 98 5.41 1.56 -14.75
N THR A 99 5.54 0.38 -15.40
CA THR A 99 6.67 -0.53 -15.22
C THR A 99 7.92 -0.09 -15.99
N VAL A 100 7.75 0.57 -17.13
CA VAL A 100 8.79 0.97 -18.11
C VAL A 100 9.44 -0.21 -18.82
N ILE A 101 9.22 -1.45 -18.38
CA ILE A 101 9.87 -2.64 -18.92
C ILE A 101 9.34 -2.98 -20.33
N ALA A 102 10.25 -3.13 -21.26
CA ALA A 102 10.00 -3.52 -22.65
C ALA A 102 11.08 -4.51 -23.12
N PRO A 103 10.91 -5.22 -24.25
CA PRO A 103 11.87 -6.24 -24.71
C PRO A 103 13.30 -5.72 -24.89
N ASN A 104 13.46 -4.43 -25.17
CA ASN A 104 14.76 -3.77 -25.32
C ASN A 104 15.35 -3.20 -24.02
N THR A 105 14.71 -3.47 -22.86
CA THR A 105 15.23 -2.99 -21.57
C THR A 105 16.59 -3.62 -21.28
N PRO A 106 17.61 -2.81 -20.93
CA PRO A 106 18.93 -3.35 -20.60
C PRO A 106 18.85 -4.33 -19.41
N PRO A 107 19.57 -5.47 -19.46
CA PRO A 107 19.53 -6.49 -18.40
C PRO A 107 19.85 -5.97 -16.99
N LYS A 108 20.74 -4.97 -16.89
CA LYS A 108 21.03 -4.30 -15.60
C LYS A 108 19.82 -3.57 -15.03
N THR A 109 19.03 -2.94 -15.88
CA THR A 109 17.79 -2.23 -15.49
C THR A 109 16.71 -3.22 -15.03
N ALA A 110 16.52 -4.31 -15.76
CA ALA A 110 15.57 -5.37 -15.40
C ALA A 110 15.94 -6.01 -14.06
N ARG A 111 17.22 -6.36 -13.87
CA ARG A 111 17.72 -6.91 -12.59
C ARG A 111 17.57 -5.92 -11.43
N TRP A 112 17.77 -4.64 -11.69
CA TRP A 112 17.55 -3.61 -10.66
C TRP A 112 16.10 -3.58 -10.19
N ILE A 113 15.12 -3.66 -11.12
CA ILE A 113 13.70 -3.71 -10.76
C ILE A 113 13.37 -4.99 -9.96
N GLU A 114 13.86 -6.15 -10.39
CA GLU A 114 13.63 -7.41 -9.68
C GLU A 114 14.08 -7.31 -8.21
N ASN A 115 15.16 -6.59 -7.95
CA ASN A 115 15.66 -6.37 -6.60
C ASN A 115 14.88 -5.31 -5.80
N GLN A 116 13.94 -4.59 -6.44
CA GLN A 116 13.15 -3.51 -5.81
C GLN A 116 11.77 -4.02 -5.33
N ARG A 117 11.72 -5.15 -4.62
CA ARG A 117 10.46 -5.73 -4.12
C ARG A 117 9.65 -4.75 -3.27
N ASN A 118 10.32 -3.91 -2.47
CA ASN A 118 9.67 -2.89 -1.65
C ASN A 118 8.91 -1.85 -2.48
N LEU A 119 9.35 -1.55 -3.68
CA LEU A 119 8.70 -0.59 -4.58
C LEU A 119 7.34 -1.11 -5.05
N LEU A 120 7.26 -2.40 -5.38
CA LEU A 120 6.01 -3.05 -5.78
C LEU A 120 5.05 -3.18 -4.60
N ASN A 121 5.57 -3.54 -3.42
CA ASN A 121 4.79 -3.57 -2.19
C ASN A 121 4.18 -2.20 -1.89
N VAL A 122 4.94 -1.11 -2.08
CA VAL A 122 4.42 0.25 -1.93
C VAL A 122 3.30 0.51 -2.94
N ALA A 123 3.49 0.20 -4.23
CA ALA A 123 2.46 0.43 -5.25
C ALA A 123 1.15 -0.31 -4.92
N VAL A 124 1.24 -1.60 -4.55
CA VAL A 124 0.09 -2.42 -4.15
C VAL A 124 -0.60 -1.86 -2.91
N SER A 125 0.17 -1.49 -1.88
CA SER A 125 -0.37 -1.02 -0.59
C SER A 125 -0.87 0.44 -0.62
N ARG A 126 -0.67 1.20 -1.70
CA ARG A 126 -1.15 2.59 -1.85
C ARG A 126 -2.48 2.69 -2.59
N ALA A 127 -2.93 1.61 -3.23
CA ALA A 127 -4.20 1.56 -3.94
C ALA A 127 -5.34 1.15 -2.99
N ARG A 128 -6.31 2.04 -2.76
CA ARG A 128 -7.49 1.74 -1.95
C ARG A 128 -8.57 0.96 -2.71
N LYS A 129 -8.79 1.30 -3.99
CA LYS A 129 -9.85 0.72 -4.83
C LYS A 129 -9.30 -0.07 -6.02
N ALA A 130 -8.28 0.48 -6.71
CA ALA A 130 -7.74 -0.16 -7.90
C ALA A 130 -6.24 0.11 -8.09
N LEU A 131 -5.53 -0.94 -8.51
CA LEU A 131 -4.17 -0.90 -9.02
C LEU A 131 -4.19 -1.27 -10.50
N ILE A 132 -3.84 -0.31 -11.38
CA ILE A 132 -3.76 -0.49 -12.82
C ILE A 132 -2.29 -0.47 -13.23
N ILE A 133 -1.82 -1.59 -13.76
CA ILE A 133 -0.41 -1.79 -14.11
C ILE A 133 -0.25 -1.70 -15.62
N PHE A 134 0.67 -0.87 -16.07
CA PHE A 134 1.04 -0.71 -17.47
C PHE A 134 2.37 -1.39 -17.72
N GLY A 135 2.43 -2.31 -18.67
CA GLY A 135 3.66 -3.00 -18.99
C GLY A 135 3.55 -3.89 -20.24
N HIS A 136 4.71 -4.24 -20.80
CA HIS A 136 4.76 -5.14 -21.96
C HIS A 136 4.43 -6.57 -21.53
N PRO A 137 3.50 -7.28 -22.22
CA PRO A 137 2.98 -8.58 -21.76
C PRO A 137 4.03 -9.68 -21.61
N GLU A 138 5.11 -9.63 -22.40
CA GLU A 138 6.13 -10.68 -22.41
C GLU A 138 7.49 -10.24 -21.84
N ALA A 139 7.73 -8.93 -21.75
CA ALA A 139 9.05 -8.43 -21.37
C ALA A 139 9.47 -8.82 -19.96
N ALA A 140 8.54 -8.86 -19.02
CA ALA A 140 8.81 -9.28 -17.64
C ALA A 140 9.33 -10.73 -17.58
N THR A 141 8.70 -11.63 -18.35
CA THR A 141 9.10 -13.04 -18.44
C THR A 141 10.45 -13.18 -19.13
N THR A 142 10.63 -12.55 -20.29
CA THR A 142 11.85 -12.61 -21.10
C THR A 142 13.06 -12.06 -20.34
N LEU A 143 12.87 -11.07 -19.50
CA LEU A 143 13.91 -10.38 -18.74
C LEU A 143 14.06 -10.92 -17.30
N ASN A 144 13.32 -11.97 -16.94
CA ASN A 144 13.32 -12.59 -15.61
C ASN A 144 12.99 -11.60 -14.47
N VAL A 145 11.98 -10.74 -14.68
CA VAL A 145 11.45 -9.86 -13.63
C VAL A 145 10.24 -10.57 -12.97
N HIS A 146 10.54 -11.53 -12.12
CA HIS A 146 9.55 -12.47 -11.54
C HIS A 146 8.41 -11.76 -10.80
N THR A 147 8.71 -10.65 -10.14
CA THR A 147 7.72 -9.87 -9.42
C THR A 147 6.64 -9.29 -10.35
N LEU A 148 7.02 -8.80 -11.54
CA LEU A 148 6.06 -8.32 -12.54
C LEU A 148 5.31 -9.46 -13.23
N VAL A 149 5.96 -10.62 -13.41
CA VAL A 149 5.31 -11.84 -13.92
C VAL A 149 4.18 -12.25 -12.98
N SER A 150 4.47 -12.33 -11.67
CA SER A 150 3.47 -12.68 -10.66
C SER A 150 2.31 -11.68 -10.60
N LEU A 151 2.57 -10.37 -10.69
CA LEU A 151 1.53 -9.35 -10.75
C LEU A 151 0.64 -9.48 -11.99
N ARG A 152 1.24 -9.74 -13.15
CA ARG A 152 0.49 -9.95 -14.37
C ARG A 152 -0.38 -11.20 -14.29
N GLN A 153 0.17 -12.29 -13.75
CA GLN A 153 -0.58 -13.53 -13.54
C GLN A 153 -1.77 -13.30 -12.61
N ALA A 154 -1.56 -12.63 -11.48
CA ALA A 154 -2.63 -12.27 -10.55
C ALA A 154 -3.72 -11.38 -11.19
N ALA A 155 -3.34 -10.48 -12.09
CA ALA A 155 -4.31 -9.65 -12.82
C ALA A 155 -5.16 -10.47 -13.83
N ILE A 156 -4.56 -11.49 -14.47
CA ILE A 156 -5.24 -12.34 -15.48
C ILE A 156 -6.14 -13.37 -14.80
N GLU A 157 -5.63 -14.10 -13.82
CA GLU A 157 -6.34 -15.20 -13.15
C GLU A 157 -7.31 -14.68 -12.10
N GLY A 158 -7.15 -13.46 -11.68
CA GLY A 158 -7.69 -12.90 -10.46
C GLY A 158 -6.83 -13.32 -9.27
N LEU A 159 -6.88 -12.55 -8.20
CA LEU A 159 -6.32 -13.00 -6.94
C LEU A 159 -7.08 -14.26 -6.54
N PRO A 160 -6.40 -15.33 -6.11
CA PRO A 160 -7.07 -16.52 -5.62
C PRO A 160 -8.10 -16.08 -4.57
N GLU A 161 -9.25 -16.74 -4.52
CA GLU A 161 -10.17 -16.61 -3.39
C GLU A 161 -9.48 -17.20 -2.15
N ILE A 162 -8.59 -16.41 -1.58
CA ILE A 162 -8.06 -16.71 -0.26
C ILE A 162 -9.14 -16.22 0.69
N GLU A 163 -9.55 -17.08 1.59
CA GLU A 163 -10.40 -16.68 2.71
C GLU A 163 -9.90 -15.35 3.25
N THR A 164 -10.79 -14.39 3.37
CA THR A 164 -10.59 -12.95 3.60
C THR A 164 -9.64 -12.63 4.78
N THR A 165 -9.34 -13.62 5.60
CA THR A 165 -8.51 -13.53 6.80
C THR A 165 -7.01 -13.40 6.53
N THR A 166 -6.48 -13.95 5.44
CA THR A 166 -5.02 -14.06 5.23
C THR A 166 -4.39 -12.79 4.64
N TRP A 167 -5.17 -11.98 3.91
CA TRP A 167 -4.70 -10.73 3.29
C TRP A 167 -4.65 -9.54 4.25
N LEU A 168 -5.33 -9.64 5.38
CA LEU A 168 -5.43 -8.57 6.35
C LEU A 168 -4.22 -8.49 7.28
N VAL A 169 -3.32 -9.47 7.23
CA VAL A 169 -2.09 -9.49 8.04
C VAL A 169 -0.91 -9.04 7.19
N HIS A 170 -0.44 -7.82 7.42
CA HIS A 170 0.65 -7.22 6.65
C HIS A 170 2.05 -7.63 7.14
N SER A 171 2.17 -8.24 8.31
CA SER A 171 3.46 -8.66 8.86
C SER A 171 3.36 -9.99 9.64
N GLU A 172 4.46 -10.70 9.71
CA GLU A 172 4.57 -11.92 10.53
C GLU A 172 4.31 -11.63 12.02
N SER A 173 4.63 -10.44 12.49
CA SER A 173 4.36 -9.99 13.87
C SER A 173 2.86 -9.84 14.16
N GLU A 174 2.10 -9.27 13.22
CA GLU A 174 0.64 -9.16 13.33
C GLU A 174 -0.01 -10.54 13.33
N LYS A 175 0.46 -11.44 12.45
CA LYS A 175 -0.04 -12.81 12.37
C LYS A 175 0.16 -13.56 13.68
N ARG A 176 1.36 -13.56 14.24
CA ARG A 176 1.66 -14.25 15.49
C ARG A 176 0.85 -13.70 16.65
N LEU A 177 0.68 -12.38 16.71
CA LEU A 177 -0.15 -11.77 17.74
C LEU A 177 -1.63 -12.18 17.60
N LYS A 178 -2.17 -12.16 16.36
CA LYS A 178 -3.53 -12.63 16.10
C LYS A 178 -3.73 -14.07 16.54
N ASP A 179 -2.83 -14.98 16.13
CA ASP A 179 -2.94 -16.39 16.44
C ASP A 179 -2.93 -16.59 17.97
N ALA A 180 -2.03 -15.91 18.69
CA ALA A 180 -1.97 -15.95 20.15
C ALA A 180 -3.20 -15.35 20.86
N LEU A 181 -3.80 -14.29 20.31
CA LEU A 181 -5.07 -13.74 20.81
C LEU A 181 -6.22 -14.74 20.63
N CYS A 182 -6.28 -15.42 19.48
CA CYS A 182 -7.27 -16.45 19.22
C CYS A 182 -7.12 -17.65 20.18
N GLU A 183 -5.89 -18.05 20.53
CA GLU A 183 -5.62 -19.12 21.49
C GLU A 183 -6.18 -18.85 22.90
N ILE A 184 -6.27 -17.58 23.29
CA ILE A 184 -6.87 -17.18 24.56
C ILE A 184 -8.36 -16.79 24.44
N GLY A 185 -8.99 -17.06 23.30
CA GLY A 185 -10.41 -16.83 23.06
C GLY A 185 -10.77 -15.41 22.60
N LEU A 186 -9.80 -14.57 22.32
CA LEU A 186 -10.01 -13.23 21.77
C LEU A 186 -9.93 -13.27 20.23
N ASN A 187 -11.00 -12.84 19.55
CA ASN A 187 -11.08 -12.87 18.10
C ASN A 187 -10.98 -11.44 17.52
N PRO A 188 -9.78 -10.96 17.19
CA PRO A 188 -9.61 -9.62 16.64
C PRO A 188 -10.18 -9.52 15.22
N LEU A 189 -10.90 -8.42 14.95
CA LEU A 189 -11.22 -7.98 13.61
C LEU A 189 -9.95 -7.37 13.02
N LEU A 190 -9.53 -7.85 11.87
CA LEU A 190 -8.34 -7.36 11.19
C LEU A 190 -8.72 -6.25 10.21
N LYS A 191 -7.93 -5.17 10.24
CA LYS A 191 -8.06 -4.03 9.33
C LYS A 191 -9.49 -3.45 9.20
N PRO A 192 -10.29 -3.35 10.27
CA PRO A 192 -11.55 -2.64 10.19
C PRO A 192 -11.31 -1.15 9.95
N VAL A 193 -12.25 -0.51 9.26
CA VAL A 193 -12.21 0.92 8.99
C VAL A 193 -13.21 1.62 9.90
N GLU A 194 -12.74 2.60 10.67
CA GLU A 194 -13.55 3.46 11.53
C GLU A 194 -13.34 4.91 11.14
N GLU A 195 -14.39 5.61 10.72
CA GLU A 195 -14.36 7.01 10.26
C GLU A 195 -13.22 7.31 9.25
N GLY A 196 -12.99 6.36 8.32
CA GLY A 196 -11.94 6.47 7.31
C GLY A 196 -10.52 6.11 7.76
N TYR A 197 -10.34 5.69 9.02
CA TYR A 197 -9.06 5.19 9.53
C TYR A 197 -9.06 3.67 9.56
N GLU A 198 -8.07 3.05 8.92
CA GLU A 198 -7.81 1.62 9.04
C GLU A 198 -7.10 1.33 10.36
N LEU A 199 -7.63 0.38 11.13
CA LEU A 199 -7.06 -0.09 12.39
C LEU A 199 -6.28 -1.38 12.13
N ASP A 200 -5.14 -1.61 12.79
CA ASP A 200 -4.38 -2.86 12.59
C ASP A 200 -5.16 -4.07 13.08
N SER A 201 -5.66 -4.04 14.30
CA SER A 201 -6.52 -5.07 14.86
C SER A 201 -7.50 -4.46 15.86
N ALA A 202 -8.77 -4.79 15.77
CA ALA A 202 -9.81 -4.31 16.68
C ALA A 202 -10.44 -5.46 17.47
N LEU A 203 -10.58 -5.28 18.78
CA LEU A 203 -11.35 -6.15 19.66
C LEU A 203 -12.59 -5.41 20.17
N LEU A 204 -13.74 -6.00 19.92
CA LEU A 204 -15.04 -5.57 20.46
C LEU A 204 -15.46 -6.59 21.52
N VAL A 205 -15.17 -6.32 22.78
CA VAL A 205 -15.37 -7.30 23.88
C VAL A 205 -16.77 -7.16 24.47
N GLU A 206 -17.24 -5.92 24.57
CA GLU A 206 -18.61 -5.57 24.96
C GLU A 206 -19.10 -4.41 24.10
N PRO A 207 -20.42 -4.12 24.06
CA PRO A 207 -20.93 -3.05 23.21
C PRO A 207 -20.29 -1.68 23.44
N SER A 208 -19.72 -1.45 24.62
CA SER A 208 -19.08 -0.21 25.04
C SER A 208 -17.55 -0.25 25.06
N PHE A 209 -16.92 -1.44 24.95
CA PHE A 209 -15.46 -1.56 25.02
C PHE A 209 -14.87 -1.87 23.65
N LYS A 210 -14.21 -0.86 23.08
CA LYS A 210 -13.53 -0.92 21.79
C LYS A 210 -12.03 -0.80 22.00
N LEU A 211 -11.26 -1.79 21.55
CA LEU A 211 -9.80 -1.79 21.66
C LEU A 211 -9.17 -1.90 20.27
N ASN A 212 -8.36 -0.91 19.91
CA ASN A 212 -7.47 -0.96 18.77
C ASN A 212 -6.07 -1.38 19.20
N ILE A 213 -5.52 -2.42 18.59
CA ILE A 213 -4.17 -2.92 18.81
C ILE A 213 -3.33 -2.59 17.59
N GLU A 214 -2.36 -1.70 17.75
CA GLU A 214 -1.41 -1.29 16.72
C GLU A 214 -0.09 -2.05 16.93
N VAL A 215 0.40 -2.70 15.87
CA VAL A 215 1.69 -3.39 15.90
C VAL A 215 2.75 -2.47 15.30
N ASP A 216 3.50 -1.78 16.16
CA ASP A 216 4.50 -0.81 15.73
C ASP A 216 5.77 -1.49 15.20
N GLY A 217 5.97 -1.45 13.88
CA GLY A 217 7.25 -1.70 13.21
C GLY A 217 8.20 -0.51 13.36
N GLY A 218 9.51 -0.74 13.09
CA GLY A 218 10.54 0.30 13.21
C GLY A 218 10.33 1.58 12.36
N HIS A 219 9.28 1.66 11.57
CA HIS A 219 8.96 2.79 10.69
C HIS A 219 8.04 3.85 11.32
N HIS A 220 7.41 3.56 12.47
CA HIS A 220 6.49 4.48 13.14
C HIS A 220 7.16 5.42 14.14
N LEU A 221 8.44 5.18 14.45
CA LEU A 221 9.23 6.06 15.29
C LEU A 221 10.11 6.97 14.42
N ASP A 222 10.00 8.27 14.64
CA ASP A 222 11.05 9.20 14.18
C ASP A 222 12.27 8.99 15.09
N PHE A 223 13.16 8.10 14.68
CA PHE A 223 14.38 7.75 15.41
C PHE A 223 15.30 8.96 15.68
N SER A 224 15.15 10.05 14.92
CA SER A 224 15.90 11.28 15.15
C SER A 224 15.42 12.06 16.38
N ARG A 225 14.19 11.82 16.85
CA ARG A 225 13.56 12.58 17.95
C ARG A 225 12.83 11.75 18.99
N GLY A 226 12.71 10.40 18.83
CA GLY A 226 12.01 9.52 19.77
C GLY A 226 10.52 9.86 19.95
N LYS A 227 9.89 10.54 18.98
CA LYS A 227 8.51 11.02 19.07
C LYS A 227 7.65 10.42 17.95
N GLN A 228 6.44 10.07 18.32
CA GLN A 228 5.37 9.69 17.41
C GLN A 228 5.11 10.81 16.38
N ARG A 229 4.83 10.46 15.13
CA ARG A 229 4.52 11.43 14.09
C ARG A 229 3.26 12.21 14.43
N ARG A 230 3.21 13.52 14.12
CA ARG A 230 2.04 14.39 14.41
C ARG A 230 0.72 13.85 13.87
N ARG A 231 0.77 13.12 12.74
CA ARG A 231 -0.41 12.51 12.10
C ARG A 231 -0.97 11.37 12.94
N ASP A 232 -0.11 10.53 13.53
CA ASP A 232 -0.51 9.42 14.39
C ASP A 232 -1.18 9.93 15.67
N ILE A 233 -0.65 11.02 16.25
CA ILE A 233 -1.25 11.67 17.42
C ILE A 233 -2.64 12.23 17.11
N ALA A 234 -2.85 12.83 15.93
CA ALA A 234 -4.16 13.36 15.54
C ALA A 234 -5.17 12.21 15.34
N ARG A 235 -4.77 11.12 14.69
CA ARG A 235 -5.57 9.91 14.51
C ARG A 235 -5.97 9.31 15.86
N ASP A 236 -5.01 9.12 16.76
CA ASP A 236 -5.26 8.56 18.10
C ASP A 236 -6.26 9.39 18.89
N ARG A 237 -6.21 10.72 18.78
CA ARG A 237 -7.19 11.63 19.43
C ARG A 237 -8.60 11.44 18.87
N ILE A 238 -8.75 11.30 17.55
CA ILE A 238 -10.05 11.06 16.92
C ILE A 238 -10.61 9.71 17.37
N LEU A 239 -9.82 8.64 17.27
CA LEU A 239 -10.25 7.32 17.70
C LEU A 239 -10.61 7.27 19.17
N SER A 240 -9.85 7.94 20.05
CA SER A 240 -10.16 8.04 21.47
C SER A 240 -11.47 8.79 21.72
N ALA A 241 -11.78 9.85 20.97
CA ALA A 241 -13.05 10.56 21.03
C ALA A 241 -14.24 9.69 20.59
N LEU A 242 -14.01 8.70 19.72
CA LEU A 242 -14.99 7.69 19.29
C LEU A 242 -15.12 6.49 20.25
N GLY A 243 -14.45 6.56 21.41
CA GLY A 243 -14.49 5.54 22.45
C GLY A 243 -13.49 4.40 22.28
N TRP A 244 -12.56 4.51 21.33
CA TRP A 244 -11.52 3.50 21.16
C TRP A 244 -10.42 3.66 22.22
N LYS A 245 -10.07 2.57 22.88
CA LYS A 245 -8.80 2.42 23.61
C LYS A 245 -7.74 2.00 22.59
N ILE A 246 -6.50 2.47 22.73
CA ILE A 246 -5.42 2.15 21.80
C ILE A 246 -4.25 1.55 22.56
N ILE A 247 -3.84 0.35 22.20
CA ILE A 247 -2.62 -0.30 22.67
C ILE A 247 -1.63 -0.40 21.53
N ARG A 248 -0.38 0.02 21.77
CA ARG A 248 0.71 -0.12 20.84
C ARG A 248 1.68 -1.20 21.31
N VAL A 249 1.92 -2.17 20.44
CA VAL A 249 2.81 -3.29 20.72
C VAL A 249 3.97 -3.28 19.74
N PRO A 250 5.22 -3.23 20.22
CA PRO A 250 6.37 -3.33 19.34
C PRO A 250 6.39 -4.66 18.58
N ALA A 251 6.57 -4.63 17.26
CA ALA A 251 6.57 -5.82 16.40
C ALA A 251 7.54 -6.91 16.87
N TRP A 252 8.71 -6.52 17.39
CA TRP A 252 9.68 -7.48 17.92
C TRP A 252 9.15 -8.30 19.12
N ARG A 253 8.26 -7.73 19.96
CA ARG A 253 7.62 -8.47 21.05
C ARG A 253 6.66 -9.50 20.51
N CYS A 254 5.85 -9.14 19.50
CA CYS A 254 4.93 -10.07 18.83
C CYS A 254 5.67 -11.24 18.17
N LEU A 255 6.90 -11.02 17.68
CA LEU A 255 7.75 -12.07 17.10
C LEU A 255 8.39 -12.97 18.17
N LYS A 256 8.80 -12.40 19.31
CA LYS A 256 9.56 -13.09 20.35
C LYS A 256 8.67 -13.82 21.33
N ASP A 257 7.58 -13.19 21.78
CA ASP A 257 6.68 -13.70 22.82
C ASP A 257 5.23 -13.27 22.55
N PRO A 258 4.60 -13.77 21.48
CA PRO A 258 3.21 -13.41 21.13
C PRO A 258 2.22 -13.83 22.22
N GLY A 259 2.44 -14.97 22.91
CA GLY A 259 1.59 -15.46 23.97
C GLY A 259 1.59 -14.55 25.20
N GLY A 260 2.77 -14.07 25.63
CA GLY A 260 2.88 -13.09 26.72
C GLY A 260 2.20 -11.77 26.38
N VAL A 261 2.35 -11.29 25.13
CA VAL A 261 1.64 -10.09 24.66
C VAL A 261 0.12 -10.29 24.69
N ALA A 262 -0.37 -11.43 24.20
CA ALA A 262 -1.80 -11.75 24.22
C ALA A 262 -2.35 -11.81 25.64
N ALA A 263 -1.64 -12.41 26.59
CA ALA A 263 -2.02 -12.48 28.00
C ALA A 263 -2.07 -11.07 28.66
N GLU A 264 -1.12 -10.18 28.33
CA GLU A 264 -1.14 -8.78 28.78
C GLU A 264 -2.38 -8.04 28.27
N ILE A 265 -2.73 -8.22 26.98
CA ILE A 265 -3.92 -7.63 26.36
C ILE A 265 -5.20 -8.18 27.02
N GLY A 266 -5.29 -9.50 27.25
CA GLY A 266 -6.40 -10.12 27.96
C GLY A 266 -6.57 -9.52 29.35
N SER A 267 -5.49 -9.44 30.14
CA SER A 267 -5.51 -8.82 31.45
C SER A 267 -5.89 -7.33 31.46
N TYR A 268 -5.56 -6.60 30.39
CA TYR A 268 -5.99 -5.21 30.22
C TYR A 268 -7.49 -5.10 29.97
N ILE A 269 -8.04 -6.00 29.16
CA ILE A 269 -9.48 -6.08 28.89
C ILE A 269 -10.24 -6.42 30.17
N ASP A 270 -9.78 -7.44 30.93
CA ASP A 270 -10.42 -7.88 32.18
C ASP A 270 -10.49 -6.76 33.25
N ARG A 271 -9.53 -5.82 33.21
CA ARG A 271 -9.53 -4.63 34.06
C ARG A 271 -10.35 -3.45 33.52
N GLY A 272 -11.15 -3.65 32.47
CA GLY A 272 -11.96 -2.59 31.88
C GLY A 272 -11.17 -1.51 31.16
N GLY A 273 -9.90 -1.78 30.84
CA GLY A 273 -9.04 -0.83 30.14
C GLY A 273 -8.52 0.33 30.99
N ASP A 274 -8.59 0.25 32.31
CA ASP A 274 -8.00 1.25 33.19
C ASP A 274 -6.52 0.98 33.45
N ASN A 275 -5.69 1.89 32.97
CA ASN A 275 -4.27 1.98 33.33
C ASN A 275 -4.13 2.66 34.69
N ASN A 276 -4.52 2.01 35.76
CA ASN A 276 -4.12 2.40 37.14
C ASN A 276 -2.91 1.57 37.52
N GLY A 277 -1.71 2.08 37.31
CA GLY A 277 -0.55 1.49 37.94
C GLY A 277 0.77 1.67 37.21
N GLN A 278 1.50 2.68 37.66
CA GLN A 278 2.93 2.93 37.65
C GLN A 278 3.57 3.47 36.41
#